data_786298de4af736dbe1f36a7134524b29
#
_entry.id   786298de4af736dbe1f36a7134524b29
#
_cell.length_a   1.000
_cell.length_b   1.000
_cell.length_c   1.000
_cell.angle_alpha   90.00
_cell.angle_beta   90.00
_cell.angle_gamma   90.00
#
_symmetry.space_group_name_H-M   'P 1'
#
loop_
_entity.id
_entity.type
_entity.pdbx_description
1 polymer ?
#
loop_
_entity_poly.entity_id
_entity_poly.type
_entity_poly.pdbx_seq_one_letter_code
_entity_poly.pdbx_strand_id
1 'polypeptide(L)'
;MWGNELQITEDITVQREDVLSQTLQLLELRGIADTTLEMVAERIDYPIDEFRRFWPDKEALLYDALRYLSQQVDVWRRQLLLDETLSNEQKLLARYGALTECVSNNRYPGCLFIAACTFFPDPAHPIHQLADQQKRDAHDFTHQLLTQLEVDDPAMVAKQMELVLEGCLSRMLVNRSQADVDTAQRLAEDILRFARCRQGGALT
;
A
#
# COMPACT_ATOMS: atom_id res chain seq x y z
N MET A 1 -13.97 29.32 25.87
CA MET A 1 -14.80 28.10 25.76
C MET A 1 -14.57 27.30 24.47
N TRP A 2 -13.96 27.86 23.40
CA TRP A 2 -13.66 27.20 22.12
C TRP A 2 -12.35 26.37 22.10
N GLY A 3 -11.42 26.61 23.03
CA GLY A 3 -10.14 25.89 23.05
C GLY A 3 -10.23 24.43 23.52
N ASN A 4 -11.23 24.09 24.33
CA ASN A 4 -11.35 22.77 24.94
C ASN A 4 -11.98 21.74 23.97
N GLU A 5 -12.86 22.18 23.06
CA GLU A 5 -13.49 21.30 22.06
C GLU A 5 -12.51 20.93 20.95
N LEU A 6 -11.63 21.83 20.53
CA LEU A 6 -10.58 21.56 19.57
C LEU A 6 -9.53 20.56 20.12
N GLN A 7 -9.13 20.71 21.38
CA GLN A 7 -8.18 19.82 22.04
C GLN A 7 -8.74 18.39 22.21
N ILE A 8 -10.01 18.27 22.61
CA ILE A 8 -10.69 16.97 22.72
C ILE A 8 -10.83 16.30 21.36
N THR A 9 -11.10 17.04 20.29
CA THR A 9 -11.23 16.50 18.94
C THR A 9 -9.87 16.02 18.40
N GLU A 10 -8.78 16.75 18.68
CA GLU A 10 -7.42 16.34 18.33
C GLU A 10 -6.99 15.08 19.09
N ASP A 11 -7.23 15.00 20.39
CA ASP A 11 -6.91 13.82 21.19
C ASP A 11 -7.66 12.55 20.73
N ILE A 12 -8.94 12.67 20.36
CA ILE A 12 -9.74 11.56 19.82
C ILE A 12 -9.23 11.14 18.43
N THR A 13 -8.81 12.09 17.61
CA THR A 13 -8.27 11.80 16.27
C THR A 13 -6.94 11.07 16.37
N VAL A 14 -6.03 11.51 17.25
CA VAL A 14 -4.73 10.86 17.49
C VAL A 14 -4.92 9.45 18.04
N GLN A 15 -5.85 9.24 18.99
CA GLN A 15 -6.18 7.90 19.47
C GLN A 15 -6.72 6.98 18.36
N ARG A 16 -7.56 7.50 17.45
CA ARG A 16 -8.10 6.71 16.34
C ARG A 16 -7.00 6.27 15.36
N GLU A 17 -6.08 7.16 15.03
CA GLU A 17 -4.95 6.84 14.13
C GLU A 17 -4.03 5.79 14.76
N ASP A 18 -3.77 5.86 16.06
CA ASP A 18 -2.97 4.85 16.77
C ASP A 18 -3.67 3.48 16.72
N VAL A 19 -4.97 3.41 17.00
CA VAL A 19 -5.76 2.18 16.88
C VAL A 19 -5.66 1.59 15.47
N LEU A 20 -5.83 2.40 14.44
CA LEU A 20 -5.76 1.94 13.05
C LEU A 20 -4.36 1.47 12.67
N SER A 21 -3.32 2.16 13.16
CA SER A 21 -1.93 1.75 12.99
C SER A 21 -1.63 0.40 13.66
N GLN A 22 -2.08 0.20 14.91
CA GLN A 22 -1.94 -1.08 15.62
C GLN A 22 -2.74 -2.20 14.94
N THR A 23 -3.92 -1.87 14.40
CA THR A 23 -4.72 -2.80 13.59
C THR A 23 -3.96 -3.26 12.35
N LEU A 24 -3.37 -2.33 11.59
CA LEU A 24 -2.56 -2.66 10.41
C LEU A 24 -1.38 -3.56 10.76
N GLN A 25 -0.69 -3.30 11.89
CA GLN A 25 0.41 -4.15 12.35
C GLN A 25 -0.07 -5.58 12.66
N LEU A 26 -1.24 -5.75 13.29
CA LEU A 26 -1.82 -7.06 13.54
C LEU A 26 -2.22 -7.78 12.26
N LEU A 27 -2.81 -7.05 11.30
CA LEU A 27 -3.15 -7.58 9.97
C LEU A 27 -1.89 -8.03 9.20
N GLU A 28 -0.78 -7.28 9.32
CA GLU A 28 0.51 -7.65 8.73
C GLU A 28 1.11 -8.91 9.38
N LEU A 29 0.91 -9.10 10.66
CA LEU A 29 1.47 -10.24 11.41
C LEU A 29 0.66 -11.52 11.28
N ARG A 30 -0.67 -11.43 11.27
CA ARG A 30 -1.59 -12.56 11.39
C ARG A 30 -2.48 -12.77 10.16
N GLY A 31 -2.57 -11.76 9.30
CA GLY A 31 -3.51 -11.75 8.18
C GLY A 31 -4.93 -11.36 8.59
N ILE A 32 -5.79 -11.19 7.58
CA ILE A 32 -7.17 -10.75 7.77
C ILE A 32 -7.99 -11.80 8.53
N ALA A 33 -7.80 -13.09 8.24
CA ALA A 33 -8.61 -14.16 8.85
C ALA A 33 -8.47 -14.19 10.38
N ASP A 34 -7.23 -14.15 10.86
CA ASP A 34 -6.88 -14.41 12.25
C ASP A 34 -6.83 -13.15 13.14
N THR A 35 -7.06 -11.96 12.57
CA THR A 35 -7.15 -10.72 13.35
C THR A 35 -8.59 -10.49 13.81
N THR A 36 -8.82 -10.29 15.12
CA THR A 36 -10.14 -10.04 15.72
C THR A 36 -10.20 -8.68 16.42
N LEU A 37 -11.41 -8.19 16.70
CA LEU A 37 -11.63 -6.96 17.47
C LEU A 37 -11.01 -7.05 18.87
N GLU A 38 -11.19 -8.20 19.53
CA GLU A 38 -10.68 -8.45 20.88
C GLU A 38 -9.15 -8.33 20.91
N MET A 39 -8.46 -8.87 19.91
CA MET A 39 -7.01 -8.80 19.83
C MET A 39 -6.50 -7.37 19.64
N VAL A 40 -7.23 -6.56 18.88
CA VAL A 40 -6.87 -5.13 18.71
C VAL A 40 -7.13 -4.38 20.01
N ALA A 41 -8.30 -4.56 20.64
CA ALA A 41 -8.67 -3.91 21.89
C ALA A 41 -7.69 -4.27 23.02
N GLU A 42 -7.31 -5.55 23.14
CA GLU A 42 -6.32 -6.03 24.11
C GLU A 42 -4.94 -5.39 23.86
N ARG A 43 -4.52 -5.30 22.59
CA ARG A 43 -3.21 -4.73 22.22
C ARG A 43 -3.05 -3.27 22.62
N ILE A 44 -4.15 -2.50 22.58
CA ILE A 44 -4.16 -1.07 22.95
C ILE A 44 -4.65 -0.81 24.36
N ASP A 45 -4.87 -1.87 25.15
CA ASP A 45 -5.42 -1.81 26.52
C ASP A 45 -6.74 -1.01 26.59
N TYR A 46 -7.67 -1.31 25.68
CA TYR A 46 -8.94 -0.60 25.60
C TYR A 46 -10.13 -1.54 25.86
N PRO A 47 -11.16 -1.14 26.68
CA PRO A 47 -12.32 -2.00 26.96
C PRO A 47 -13.08 -2.37 25.70
N ILE A 48 -13.29 -3.68 25.47
CA ILE A 48 -13.92 -4.19 24.24
C ILE A 48 -15.35 -3.65 24.02
N ASP A 49 -16.13 -3.44 25.09
CA ASP A 49 -17.49 -2.91 24.98
C ASP A 49 -17.52 -1.46 24.51
N GLU A 50 -16.52 -0.66 24.89
CA GLU A 50 -16.35 0.70 24.41
C GLU A 50 -15.78 0.71 22.98
N PHE A 51 -14.85 -0.20 22.69
CA PHE A 51 -14.26 -0.37 21.36
C PHE A 51 -15.34 -0.67 20.32
N ARG A 52 -16.30 -1.54 20.65
CA ARG A 52 -17.43 -1.89 19.78
C ARG A 52 -18.40 -0.74 19.49
N ARG A 53 -18.38 0.34 20.26
CA ARG A 53 -19.14 1.56 19.93
C ARG A 53 -18.56 2.29 18.71
N PHE A 54 -17.28 2.19 18.49
CA PHE A 54 -16.59 2.78 17.32
C PHE A 54 -16.57 1.82 16.13
N TRP A 55 -16.29 0.56 16.39
CA TRP A 55 -16.24 -0.50 15.40
C TRP A 55 -17.10 -1.67 15.87
N PRO A 56 -18.36 -1.73 15.41
CA PRO A 56 -19.31 -2.75 15.88
C PRO A 56 -18.89 -4.17 15.54
N ASP A 57 -18.13 -4.32 14.45
CA ASP A 57 -17.63 -5.60 13.96
C ASP A 57 -16.25 -5.47 13.31
N LYS A 58 -15.66 -6.61 12.98
CA LYS A 58 -14.35 -6.71 12.33
C LYS A 58 -14.31 -6.01 10.97
N GLU A 59 -15.41 -6.07 10.24
CA GLU A 59 -15.49 -5.51 8.89
C GLU A 59 -15.40 -3.99 8.92
N ALA A 60 -16.10 -3.34 9.85
CA ALA A 60 -16.02 -1.89 10.06
C ALA A 60 -14.59 -1.45 10.44
N LEU A 61 -13.92 -2.19 11.33
CA LEU A 61 -12.53 -1.93 11.70
C LEU A 61 -11.57 -2.12 10.52
N LEU A 62 -11.73 -3.21 9.77
CA LEU A 62 -10.91 -3.50 8.60
C LEU A 62 -11.07 -2.45 7.51
N TYR A 63 -12.31 -2.02 7.23
CA TYR A 63 -12.57 -0.94 6.29
C TYR A 63 -11.84 0.35 6.67
N ASP A 64 -11.96 0.78 7.92
CA ASP A 64 -11.28 1.98 8.41
C ASP A 64 -9.76 1.85 8.39
N ALA A 65 -9.21 0.68 8.78
CA ALA A 65 -7.77 0.43 8.74
C ALA A 65 -7.22 0.45 7.31
N LEU A 66 -7.90 -0.16 6.35
CA LEU A 66 -7.50 -0.12 4.95
C LEU A 66 -7.64 1.27 4.35
N ARG A 67 -8.67 2.03 4.74
CA ARG A 67 -8.82 3.43 4.32
C ARG A 67 -7.69 4.30 4.86
N TYR A 68 -7.31 4.10 6.11
CA TYR A 68 -6.17 4.79 6.72
C TYR A 68 -4.85 4.46 5.99
N LEU A 69 -4.61 3.17 5.70
CA LEU A 69 -3.47 2.74 4.88
C LEU A 69 -3.49 3.38 3.48
N SER A 70 -4.66 3.42 2.84
CA SER A 70 -4.85 4.09 1.56
C SER A 70 -4.40 5.55 1.60
N GLN A 71 -4.84 6.29 2.60
CA GLN A 71 -4.46 7.69 2.80
C GLN A 71 -2.95 7.86 3.00
N GLN A 72 -2.31 6.99 3.77
CA GLN A 72 -0.85 7.02 3.97
C GLN A 72 -0.09 6.77 2.66
N VAL A 73 -0.53 5.80 1.86
CA VAL A 73 0.05 5.52 0.54
C VAL A 73 -0.11 6.71 -0.39
N ASP A 74 -1.26 7.38 -0.38
CA ASP A 74 -1.51 8.56 -1.21
C ASP A 74 -0.65 9.77 -0.79
N VAL A 75 -0.44 9.96 0.51
CA VAL A 75 0.48 10.98 1.03
C VAL A 75 1.90 10.68 0.57
N TRP A 76 2.36 9.43 0.69
CA TRP A 76 3.68 9.00 0.23
C TRP A 76 3.87 9.22 -1.28
N ARG A 77 2.89 8.85 -2.12
CA ARG A 77 2.92 9.10 -3.56
C ARG A 77 3.03 10.58 -3.91
N ARG A 78 2.24 11.43 -3.21
CA ARG A 78 2.31 12.89 -3.40
C ARG A 78 3.68 13.45 -3.02
N GLN A 79 4.24 13.01 -1.89
CA GLN A 79 5.59 13.41 -1.48
C GLN A 79 6.63 13.03 -2.53
N LEU A 80 6.57 11.81 -3.08
CA LEU A 80 7.44 11.39 -4.17
C LEU A 80 7.28 12.27 -5.43
N LEU A 81 6.05 12.61 -5.82
CA LEU A 81 5.81 13.47 -6.99
C LEU A 81 6.40 14.85 -6.80
N LEU A 82 6.30 15.41 -5.59
CA LEU A 82 6.78 16.75 -5.24
C LEU A 82 8.30 16.81 -4.96
N ASP A 83 8.96 15.68 -4.79
CA ASP A 83 10.40 15.64 -4.53
C ASP A 83 11.16 15.93 -5.84
N GLU A 84 11.65 17.16 -5.96
CA GLU A 84 12.44 17.62 -7.12
C GLU A 84 13.88 17.06 -7.13
N THR A 85 14.33 16.45 -6.04
CA THR A 85 15.66 15.82 -5.96
C THR A 85 15.72 14.46 -6.64
N LEU A 86 14.55 13.81 -6.83
CA LEU A 86 14.42 12.50 -7.45
C LEU A 86 14.01 12.62 -8.93
N SER A 87 14.71 11.89 -9.78
CA SER A 87 14.25 11.69 -11.16
C SER A 87 12.97 10.87 -11.21
N ASN A 88 12.19 10.99 -12.30
CA ASN A 88 10.96 10.19 -12.47
C ASN A 88 11.25 8.67 -12.47
N GLU A 89 12.42 8.25 -12.93
CA GLU A 89 12.87 6.86 -12.83
C GLU A 89 13.08 6.43 -11.37
N GLN A 90 13.76 7.26 -10.57
CA GLN A 90 13.94 7.00 -9.14
C GLN A 90 12.60 6.95 -8.40
N LYS A 91 11.65 7.84 -8.75
CA LYS A 91 10.28 7.82 -8.20
C LYS A 91 9.53 6.51 -8.53
N LEU A 92 9.66 6.01 -9.76
CA LEU A 92 9.08 4.73 -10.18
C LEU A 92 9.64 3.55 -9.38
N LEU A 93 10.94 3.57 -9.09
CA LEU A 93 11.65 2.47 -8.41
C LEU A 93 11.59 2.59 -6.87
N ALA A 94 11.14 3.72 -6.32
CA ALA A 94 11.09 3.96 -4.86
C ALA A 94 10.30 2.90 -4.08
N ARG A 95 9.29 2.26 -4.72
CA ARG A 95 8.49 1.17 -4.13
C ARG A 95 9.34 -0.04 -3.72
N TYR A 96 10.42 -0.34 -4.46
CA TYR A 96 11.31 -1.46 -4.13
C TYR A 96 12.16 -1.14 -2.90
N GLY A 97 12.58 0.12 -2.71
CA GLY A 97 13.21 0.59 -1.48
C GLY A 97 12.31 0.42 -0.26
N ALA A 98 11.02 0.77 -0.39
CA ALA A 98 10.04 0.55 0.67
C ALA A 98 9.85 -0.94 0.99
N LEU A 99 9.87 -1.84 0.00
CA LEU A 99 9.84 -3.28 0.23
C LEU A 99 11.10 -3.79 0.94
N THR A 100 12.29 -3.30 0.56
CA THR A 100 13.56 -3.62 1.23
C THR A 100 13.49 -3.25 2.71
N GLU A 101 12.96 -2.08 3.02
CA GLU A 101 12.76 -1.63 4.40
C GLU A 101 11.80 -2.55 5.17
N CYS A 102 10.68 -2.95 4.55
CA CYS A 102 9.76 -3.92 5.14
C CYS A 102 10.44 -5.25 5.47
N VAL A 103 11.24 -5.79 4.54
CA VAL A 103 11.99 -7.05 4.75
C VAL A 103 13.00 -6.89 5.90
N SER A 104 13.76 -5.81 5.91
CA SER A 104 14.78 -5.54 6.94
C SER A 104 14.17 -5.41 8.33
N ASN A 105 12.97 -4.84 8.43
CA ASN A 105 12.23 -4.68 9.68
C ASN A 105 11.34 -5.89 10.03
N ASN A 106 11.48 -6.99 9.30
CA ASN A 106 10.66 -8.20 9.45
C ASN A 106 9.14 -7.94 9.41
N ARG A 107 8.73 -6.88 8.71
CA ARG A 107 7.32 -6.55 8.48
C ARG A 107 6.76 -7.42 7.35
N TYR A 108 5.42 -7.58 7.33
CA TYR A 108 4.75 -8.28 6.25
C TYR A 108 4.74 -7.40 4.98
N PRO A 109 5.42 -7.81 3.92
CA PRO A 109 5.50 -7.01 2.71
C PRO A 109 4.34 -7.28 1.75
N GLY A 110 3.39 -8.14 2.14
CA GLY A 110 2.23 -8.46 1.30
C GLY A 110 1.32 -7.24 1.12
N CYS A 111 0.58 -7.25 0.03
CA CYS A 111 -0.40 -6.22 -0.23
C CYS A 111 -1.71 -6.55 0.51
N LEU A 112 -2.00 -5.84 1.61
CA LEU A 112 -3.26 -6.01 2.34
C LEU A 112 -4.50 -5.76 1.45
N PHE A 113 -4.39 -4.93 0.42
CA PHE A 113 -5.47 -4.70 -0.54
C PHE A 113 -5.74 -5.95 -1.40
N ILE A 114 -4.71 -6.67 -1.86
CA ILE A 114 -4.89 -7.96 -2.58
C ILE A 114 -5.51 -9.00 -1.65
N ALA A 115 -5.02 -9.08 -0.40
CA ALA A 115 -5.59 -9.97 0.60
C ALA A 115 -7.07 -9.63 0.87
N ALA A 116 -7.42 -8.35 0.95
CA ALA A 116 -8.79 -7.88 1.13
C ALA A 116 -9.70 -8.30 -0.04
N CYS A 117 -9.28 -8.14 -1.29
CA CYS A 117 -10.03 -8.61 -2.46
C CYS A 117 -10.24 -10.13 -2.45
N THR A 118 -9.25 -10.90 -1.96
CA THR A 118 -9.39 -12.35 -1.83
C THR A 118 -10.38 -12.74 -0.73
N PHE A 119 -10.38 -12.00 0.38
CA PHE A 119 -11.26 -12.26 1.53
C PHE A 119 -12.70 -11.79 1.27
N PHE A 120 -12.86 -10.70 0.53
CA PHE A 120 -14.15 -10.13 0.10
C PHE A 120 -14.24 -10.16 -1.45
N PRO A 121 -14.60 -11.31 -2.03
CA PRO A 121 -14.55 -11.51 -3.49
C PRO A 121 -15.68 -10.81 -4.25
N ASP A 122 -16.74 -10.34 -3.57
CA ASP A 122 -17.84 -9.59 -4.21
C ASP A 122 -17.36 -8.19 -4.62
N PRO A 123 -17.34 -7.84 -5.93
CA PRO A 123 -16.93 -6.52 -6.40
C PRO A 123 -17.81 -5.37 -5.90
N ALA A 124 -19.04 -5.65 -5.44
CA ALA A 124 -19.91 -4.64 -4.84
C ALA A 124 -19.59 -4.37 -3.37
N HIS A 125 -18.78 -5.22 -2.74
CA HIS A 125 -18.42 -5.06 -1.32
C HIS A 125 -17.55 -3.81 -1.09
N PRO A 126 -17.85 -2.96 -0.08
CA PRO A 126 -17.10 -1.71 0.15
C PRO A 126 -15.60 -1.90 0.32
N ILE A 127 -15.16 -2.96 1.02
CA ILE A 127 -13.74 -3.28 1.20
C ILE A 127 -13.09 -3.68 -0.13
N HIS A 128 -13.78 -4.45 -0.97
CA HIS A 128 -13.30 -4.79 -2.30
C HIS A 128 -13.12 -3.54 -3.15
N GLN A 129 -14.13 -2.66 -3.17
CA GLN A 129 -14.09 -1.40 -3.93
C GLN A 129 -12.93 -0.49 -3.49
N LEU A 130 -12.70 -0.38 -2.18
CA LEU A 130 -11.57 0.39 -1.64
C LEU A 130 -10.22 -0.20 -2.11
N ALA A 131 -10.09 -1.52 -2.05
CA ALA A 131 -8.87 -2.21 -2.47
C ALA A 131 -8.63 -2.09 -3.98
N ASP A 132 -9.66 -2.24 -4.80
CA ASP A 132 -9.62 -2.08 -6.24
C ASP A 132 -9.28 -0.63 -6.65
N GLN A 133 -9.84 0.36 -5.94
CA GLN A 133 -9.49 1.77 -6.16
C GLN A 133 -7.99 2.01 -5.90
N GLN A 134 -7.44 1.48 -4.82
CA GLN A 134 -6.00 1.60 -4.54
C GLN A 134 -5.11 0.96 -5.61
N LYS A 135 -5.57 -0.10 -6.25
CA LYS A 135 -4.84 -0.72 -7.38
C LYS A 135 -4.89 0.18 -8.61
N ARG A 136 -6.04 0.81 -8.89
CA ARG A 136 -6.15 1.80 -9.98
C ARG A 136 -5.25 3.02 -9.73
N ASP A 137 -5.27 3.57 -8.52
CA ASP A 137 -4.44 4.73 -8.16
C ASP A 137 -2.93 4.41 -8.27
N ALA A 138 -2.52 3.17 -7.97
CA ALA A 138 -1.15 2.71 -8.18
C ALA A 138 -0.77 2.66 -9.66
N HIS A 139 -1.70 2.17 -10.51
CA HIS A 139 -1.55 2.17 -11.97
C HIS A 139 -1.39 3.59 -12.51
N ASP A 140 -2.30 4.49 -12.13
CA ASP A 140 -2.32 5.88 -12.62
C ASP A 140 -1.04 6.63 -12.22
N PHE A 141 -0.56 6.42 -10.99
CA PHE A 141 0.72 6.97 -10.55
C PHE A 141 1.89 6.48 -11.42
N THR A 142 1.95 5.18 -11.69
CA THR A 142 3.00 4.57 -12.53
C THR A 142 2.91 5.09 -13.96
N HIS A 143 1.71 5.09 -14.54
CA HIS A 143 1.45 5.58 -15.89
C HIS A 143 1.81 7.07 -16.06
N GLN A 144 1.46 7.92 -15.09
CA GLN A 144 1.82 9.35 -15.10
C GLN A 144 3.33 9.56 -15.19
N LEU A 145 4.12 8.86 -14.36
CA LEU A 145 5.58 8.99 -14.37
C LEU A 145 6.20 8.48 -15.68
N LEU A 146 5.67 7.37 -16.23
CA LEU A 146 6.13 6.84 -17.52
C LEU A 146 5.81 7.77 -18.68
N THR A 147 4.65 8.43 -18.64
CA THR A 147 4.28 9.45 -19.63
C THR A 147 5.24 10.65 -19.57
N GLN A 148 5.63 11.09 -18.38
CA GLN A 148 6.61 12.15 -18.20
C GLN A 148 8.03 11.74 -18.63
N LEU A 149 8.34 10.44 -18.63
CA LEU A 149 9.59 9.89 -19.17
C LEU A 149 9.55 9.68 -20.69
N GLU A 150 8.42 9.97 -21.32
CA GLU A 150 8.20 9.85 -22.77
C GLU A 150 8.52 8.42 -23.29
N VAL A 151 8.29 7.36 -22.50
CA VAL A 151 8.55 6.00 -22.94
C VAL A 151 7.55 5.56 -24.02
N ASP A 152 7.96 4.62 -24.89
CA ASP A 152 7.06 3.98 -25.83
C ASP A 152 6.01 3.13 -25.11
N ASP A 153 4.72 3.31 -25.44
CA ASP A 153 3.57 2.62 -24.86
C ASP A 153 3.56 2.63 -23.30
N PRO A 154 3.40 3.80 -22.65
CA PRO A 154 3.49 3.93 -21.20
C PRO A 154 2.41 3.08 -20.47
N ALA A 155 1.27 2.81 -21.10
CA ALA A 155 0.21 1.98 -20.53
C ALA A 155 0.63 0.51 -20.41
N MET A 156 1.24 -0.04 -21.46
CA MET A 156 1.77 -1.40 -21.43
C MET A 156 2.94 -1.52 -20.45
N VAL A 157 3.85 -0.55 -20.44
CA VAL A 157 4.98 -0.55 -19.52
C VAL A 157 4.51 -0.47 -18.05
N ALA A 158 3.52 0.37 -17.74
CA ALA A 158 2.92 0.44 -16.40
C ALA A 158 2.38 -0.93 -15.98
N LYS A 159 1.63 -1.60 -16.84
CA LYS A 159 1.09 -2.93 -16.57
C LYS A 159 2.16 -3.98 -16.33
N GLN A 160 3.25 -3.96 -17.11
CA GLN A 160 4.39 -4.87 -16.92
C GLN A 160 5.07 -4.62 -15.56
N MET A 161 5.33 -3.37 -15.18
CA MET A 161 5.95 -3.01 -13.90
C MET A 161 5.07 -3.41 -12.71
N GLU A 162 3.75 -3.30 -12.83
CA GLU A 162 2.81 -3.76 -11.80
C GLU A 162 2.82 -5.27 -11.63
N LEU A 163 2.80 -6.03 -12.74
CA LEU A 163 2.87 -7.48 -12.68
C LEU A 163 4.17 -7.96 -12.01
N VAL A 164 5.29 -7.27 -12.25
CA VAL A 164 6.57 -7.55 -11.59
C VAL A 164 6.48 -7.29 -10.07
N LEU A 165 5.91 -6.15 -9.69
CA LEU A 165 5.74 -5.81 -8.27
C LEU A 165 4.81 -6.79 -7.56
N GLU A 166 3.66 -7.11 -8.16
CA GLU A 166 2.69 -8.06 -7.60
C GLU A 166 3.25 -9.47 -7.51
N GLY A 167 4.02 -9.90 -8.50
CA GLY A 167 4.76 -11.15 -8.45
C GLY A 167 5.77 -11.20 -7.30
N CYS A 168 6.50 -10.11 -7.08
CA CYS A 168 7.41 -9.95 -5.95
C CYS A 168 6.64 -10.06 -4.62
N LEU A 169 5.57 -9.29 -4.45
CA LEU A 169 4.73 -9.32 -3.25
C LEU A 169 4.17 -10.72 -2.97
N SER A 170 3.72 -11.43 -4.00
CA SER A 170 3.22 -12.80 -3.88
C SER A 170 4.31 -13.78 -3.42
N ARG A 171 5.54 -13.69 -3.96
CA ARG A 171 6.67 -14.52 -3.51
C ARG A 171 7.05 -14.24 -2.06
N MET A 172 7.00 -12.99 -1.64
CA MET A 172 7.31 -12.58 -0.27
C MET A 172 6.30 -13.10 0.76
N LEU A 173 5.09 -13.48 0.35
CA LEU A 173 4.14 -14.22 1.20
C LEU A 173 4.67 -15.61 1.58
N VAL A 174 5.43 -16.24 0.67
CA VAL A 174 5.97 -17.59 0.88
C VAL A 174 7.34 -17.55 1.55
N ASN A 175 8.20 -16.63 1.10
CA ASN A 175 9.54 -16.47 1.63
C ASN A 175 9.98 -15.01 1.56
N ARG A 176 10.25 -14.40 2.71
CA ARG A 176 10.71 -13.00 2.80
C ARG A 176 12.18 -12.90 2.41
N SER A 177 12.43 -12.78 1.12
CA SER A 177 13.77 -12.78 0.54
C SER A 177 14.11 -11.41 -0.03
N GLN A 178 15.18 -10.78 0.47
CA GLN A 178 15.72 -9.57 -0.13
C GLN A 178 16.12 -9.80 -1.60
N ALA A 179 16.63 -10.99 -1.92
CA ALA A 179 17.00 -11.34 -3.29
C ALA A 179 15.81 -11.32 -4.28
N ASP A 180 14.58 -11.61 -3.81
CA ASP A 180 13.38 -11.50 -4.64
C ASP A 180 13.05 -10.02 -4.91
N VAL A 181 13.23 -9.12 -3.94
CA VAL A 181 13.05 -7.65 -4.12
C VAL A 181 14.08 -7.13 -5.11
N ASP A 182 15.36 -7.46 -4.93
CA ASP A 182 16.45 -7.04 -5.82
C ASP A 182 16.23 -7.54 -7.25
N THR A 183 15.71 -8.76 -7.41
CA THR A 183 15.39 -9.35 -8.72
C THR A 183 14.23 -8.59 -9.38
N ALA A 184 13.17 -8.30 -8.63
CA ALA A 184 12.02 -7.56 -9.13
C ALA A 184 12.38 -6.11 -9.51
N GLN A 185 13.23 -5.45 -8.71
CA GLN A 185 13.73 -4.13 -9.05
C GLN A 185 14.53 -4.14 -10.36
N ARG A 186 15.49 -5.05 -10.50
CA ARG A 186 16.28 -5.18 -11.75
C ARG A 186 15.39 -5.45 -12.96
N LEU A 187 14.38 -6.31 -12.81
CA LEU A 187 13.43 -6.56 -13.91
C LEU A 187 12.64 -5.32 -14.28
N ALA A 188 12.22 -4.50 -13.32
CA ALA A 188 11.54 -3.23 -13.57
C ALA A 188 12.48 -2.22 -14.27
N GLU A 189 13.75 -2.15 -13.87
CA GLU A 189 14.80 -1.34 -14.54
C GLU A 189 15.02 -1.79 -15.98
N ASP A 190 15.06 -3.11 -16.23
CA ASP A 190 15.21 -3.67 -17.58
C ASP A 190 14.01 -3.32 -18.47
N ILE A 191 12.78 -3.47 -17.96
CA ILE A 191 11.55 -3.09 -18.67
C ILE A 191 11.61 -1.62 -19.08
N LEU A 192 12.00 -0.73 -18.16
CA LEU A 192 12.10 0.71 -18.43
C LEU A 192 13.19 1.01 -19.46
N ARG A 193 14.34 0.37 -19.35
CA ARG A 193 15.44 0.50 -20.33
C ARG A 193 15.02 0.07 -21.73
N PHE A 194 14.33 -1.06 -21.86
CA PHE A 194 13.83 -1.52 -23.15
C PHE A 194 12.77 -0.60 -23.76
N ALA A 195 11.88 -0.05 -22.92
CA ALA A 195 10.88 0.92 -23.38
C ALA A 195 11.53 2.19 -23.96
N ARG A 196 12.59 2.68 -23.32
CA ARG A 196 13.39 3.84 -23.84
C ARG A 196 14.17 3.51 -25.10
N CYS A 197 14.74 2.30 -25.22
CA CYS A 197 15.45 1.89 -26.43
C CYS A 197 14.50 1.80 -27.64
N ARG A 198 13.26 1.36 -27.46
CA ARG A 198 12.24 1.35 -28.54
C ARG A 198 11.91 2.74 -29.02
N GLN A 199 11.71 3.71 -28.12
CA GLN A 199 11.48 5.10 -28.45
C GLN A 199 12.63 5.69 -29.30
N GLY A 200 13.90 5.36 -28.97
CA GLY A 200 15.09 5.82 -29.70
C GLY A 200 15.33 5.12 -31.04
N GLY A 201 14.44 4.21 -31.49
CA GLY A 201 14.60 3.46 -32.74
C GLY A 201 15.75 2.44 -32.74
N ALA A 202 16.29 2.11 -31.58
CA ALA A 202 17.41 1.17 -31.43
C ALA A 202 17.00 -0.31 -31.49
N LEU A 203 15.69 -0.59 -31.55
CA LEU A 203 15.11 -1.94 -31.64
C LEU A 203 14.04 -1.92 -32.74
N THR A 204 14.43 -1.98 -34.01
CA THR A 204 13.58 -2.30 -35.15
C THR A 204 13.79 -3.75 -35.54
#